data_89d2c2e94575e3df65638d464dd92a1a
#
_entry.id   89d2c2e94575e3df65638d464dd92a1a
#
_cell.length_a   1.000
_cell.length_b   1.000
_cell.length_c   1.000
_cell.angle_alpha   90.00
_cell.angle_beta   90.00
_cell.angle_gamma   90.00
#
_symmetry.space_group_name_H-M   'P 1'
#
loop_
_entity.id
_entity.type
_entity.pdbx_description
1 polymer ?
#
loop_
_entity_poly.entity_id
_entity_poly.type
_entity_poly.pdbx_seq_one_letter_code
_entity_poly.pdbx_strand_id
1 'polypeptide(L)'
;GGAAYEALCRQMEEQKLSPGGSADLLAATLFLDRLLAFWVEERNHSLGKFMESLELKIPAGQPIKDAQVQMGVVASGDMEVLYDGVSDKRDLTVKITSSVDNSAARWSAIFERLSVMQGLPAGIMVIHDFGATPGVARIRIEQAIEAAKEQEA
;
A
#
# COMPACT_ATOMS: atom_id res chain seq x y z
N GLY A 1 -13.07 12.32 13.16
CA GLY A 1 -14.28 12.35 12.43
C GLY A 1 -14.18 12.90 11.02
N GLY A 2 -15.31 12.86 10.32
CA GLY A 2 -15.39 13.29 8.93
C GLY A 2 -14.99 14.75 8.70
N ALA A 3 -15.25 15.62 9.68
CA ALA A 3 -14.90 17.05 9.58
C ALA A 3 -13.39 17.29 9.53
N ALA A 4 -12.60 16.51 10.26
CA ALA A 4 -11.13 16.62 10.23
C ALA A 4 -10.57 16.11 8.88
N TYR A 5 -11.14 15.05 8.35
CA TYR A 5 -10.78 14.51 7.05
C TYR A 5 -11.13 15.49 5.91
N GLU A 6 -12.33 16.05 5.94
CA GLU A 6 -12.76 17.05 4.97
C GLU A 6 -11.90 18.33 5.02
N ALA A 7 -11.52 18.77 6.22
CA ALA A 7 -10.63 19.90 6.38
C ALA A 7 -9.25 19.62 5.80
N LEU A 8 -8.72 18.40 5.98
CA LEU A 8 -7.45 17.97 5.41
C LEU A 8 -7.52 17.92 3.88
N CYS A 9 -8.60 17.37 3.32
CA CYS A 9 -8.82 17.33 1.88
C CYS A 9 -8.91 18.74 1.26
N ARG A 10 -9.63 19.68 1.91
CA ARG A 10 -9.71 21.07 1.46
C ARG A 10 -8.33 21.75 1.50
N GLN A 11 -7.58 21.52 2.55
CA GLN A 11 -6.24 22.08 2.68
C GLN A 11 -5.30 21.55 1.60
N MET A 12 -5.43 20.29 1.23
CA MET A 12 -4.69 19.68 0.12
C MET A 12 -5.12 20.26 -1.23
N GLU A 13 -6.41 20.50 -1.45
CA GLU A 13 -6.90 21.14 -2.68
C GLU A 13 -6.41 22.59 -2.80
N GLU A 14 -6.41 23.35 -1.72
CA GLU A 14 -5.86 24.70 -1.70
C GLU A 14 -4.36 24.71 -2.02
N GLN A 15 -3.61 23.74 -1.51
CA GLN A 15 -2.18 23.58 -1.83
C GLN A 15 -1.94 23.19 -3.30
N LYS A 16 -2.83 22.43 -3.91
CA LYS A 16 -2.76 22.11 -5.36
C LYS A 16 -2.92 23.35 -6.24
N LEU A 17 -3.65 24.34 -5.77
CA LEU A 17 -3.86 25.59 -6.48
C LEU A 17 -2.74 26.60 -6.24
N SER A 18 -1.80 26.29 -5.35
CA SER A 18 -0.66 27.15 -5.05
C SER A 18 0.41 27.02 -6.15
N PRO A 19 0.75 28.10 -6.87
CA PRO A 19 1.80 28.03 -7.86
C PRO A 19 3.17 27.81 -7.20
N GLY A 20 3.83 26.71 -7.49
CA GLY A 20 5.17 26.41 -7.00
C GLY A 20 5.30 25.15 -6.15
N GLY A 21 4.25 24.34 -6.01
CA GLY A 21 4.38 23.01 -5.40
C GLY A 21 5.21 22.10 -6.30
N SER A 22 6.30 21.52 -5.76
CA SER A 22 7.07 20.54 -6.51
C SER A 22 6.26 19.24 -6.64
N ALA A 23 6.44 18.53 -7.75
CA ALA A 23 5.81 17.21 -7.98
C ALA A 23 6.22 16.21 -6.89
N ASP A 24 7.43 16.31 -6.36
CA ASP A 24 7.95 15.47 -5.29
C ASP A 24 7.23 15.71 -3.96
N LEU A 25 6.94 16.96 -3.63
CA LEU A 25 6.19 17.31 -2.42
C LEU A 25 4.75 16.78 -2.51
N LEU A 26 4.12 16.87 -3.69
CA LEU A 26 2.79 16.35 -3.94
C LEU A 26 2.75 14.83 -3.81
N ALA A 27 3.73 14.13 -4.37
CA ALA A 27 3.84 12.67 -4.27
C ALA A 27 4.02 12.21 -2.83
N ALA A 28 4.89 12.87 -2.05
CA ALA A 28 5.10 12.57 -0.63
C ALA A 28 3.84 12.83 0.19
N THR A 29 3.12 13.90 -0.10
CA THR A 29 1.86 14.25 0.56
C THR A 29 0.78 13.21 0.28
N LEU A 30 0.65 12.74 -0.96
CA LEU A 30 -0.30 11.68 -1.35
C LEU A 30 0.03 10.35 -0.67
N PHE A 31 1.30 9.99 -0.56
CA PHE A 31 1.74 8.80 0.14
C PHE A 31 1.35 8.84 1.63
N LEU A 32 1.65 9.95 2.31
CA LEU A 32 1.30 10.14 3.71
C LEU A 32 -0.21 10.14 3.94
N ASP A 33 -0.98 10.76 3.04
CA ASP A 33 -2.43 10.76 3.09
C ASP A 33 -3.01 9.35 3.00
N ARG A 34 -2.46 8.52 2.12
CA ARG A 34 -2.88 7.11 1.97
C ARG A 34 -2.51 6.26 3.19
N LEU A 35 -1.35 6.47 3.77
CA LEU A 35 -0.96 5.82 5.02
C LEU A 35 -1.88 6.23 6.17
N LEU A 36 -2.21 7.51 6.26
CA LEU A 36 -3.12 8.02 7.29
C LEU A 36 -4.52 7.42 7.13
N ALA A 37 -5.04 7.35 5.90
CA ALA A 37 -6.32 6.72 5.60
C ALA A 37 -6.33 5.24 6.02
N PHE A 38 -5.26 4.50 5.76
CA PHE A 38 -5.09 3.12 6.22
C PHE A 38 -5.16 3.00 7.75
N TRP A 39 -4.45 3.86 8.47
CA TRP A 39 -4.46 3.87 9.94
C TRP A 39 -5.84 4.22 10.51
N VAL A 40 -6.56 5.14 9.88
CA VAL A 40 -7.94 5.50 10.26
C VAL A 40 -8.87 4.32 10.04
N GLU A 41 -8.78 3.63 8.92
CA GLU A 41 -9.58 2.44 8.63
C GLU A 41 -9.29 1.30 9.60
N GLU A 42 -8.03 1.07 9.93
CA GLU A 42 -7.63 0.07 10.91
C GLU A 42 -8.25 0.33 12.29
N ARG A 43 -8.33 1.58 12.70
CA ARG A 43 -9.03 1.96 13.95
C ARG A 43 -10.54 1.76 13.86
N ASN A 44 -11.14 2.07 12.73
CA ASN A 44 -12.58 1.93 12.52
C ASN A 44 -13.00 0.50 12.25
N HIS A 45 -12.08 -0.38 11.90
CA HIS A 45 -12.34 -1.79 11.62
C HIS A 45 -12.98 -2.52 12.81
N SER A 46 -12.63 -2.15 14.03
CA SER A 46 -13.25 -2.70 15.24
C SER A 46 -14.73 -2.33 15.40
N LEU A 47 -15.19 -1.31 14.68
CA LEU A 47 -16.57 -0.78 14.73
C LEU A 47 -17.40 -1.12 13.51
N GLY A 48 -16.78 -1.53 12.39
CA GLY A 48 -17.42 -1.86 11.12
C GLY A 48 -16.92 -3.17 10.53
N LYS A 49 -17.82 -4.08 10.19
CA LYS A 49 -17.49 -5.43 9.69
C LYS A 49 -17.35 -5.50 8.16
N PHE A 50 -17.02 -4.39 7.49
CA PHE A 50 -17.04 -4.34 6.02
C PHE A 50 -15.70 -4.67 5.36
N MET A 51 -14.61 -4.70 6.13
CA MET A 51 -13.27 -4.95 5.61
C MET A 51 -12.55 -5.95 6.51
N GLU A 52 -11.89 -6.92 5.89
CA GLU A 52 -11.02 -7.87 6.58
C GLU A 52 -9.59 -7.33 6.61
N SER A 53 -8.94 -7.40 7.76
CA SER A 53 -7.54 -7.02 7.92
C SER A 53 -6.66 -8.23 8.19
N LEU A 54 -5.57 -8.35 7.47
CA LEU A 54 -4.59 -9.43 7.63
C LEU A 54 -3.19 -8.83 7.75
N GLU A 55 -2.32 -9.57 8.44
CA GLU A 55 -0.89 -9.29 8.42
C GLU A 55 -0.12 -10.56 8.06
N LEU A 56 0.78 -10.45 7.07
CA LEU A 56 1.67 -11.54 6.66
C LEU A 56 3.11 -11.11 6.87
N LYS A 57 3.95 -12.03 7.34
CA LYS A 57 5.40 -11.86 7.38
C LYS A 57 6.03 -12.89 6.47
N ILE A 58 6.79 -12.40 5.51
CA ILE A 58 7.34 -13.20 4.42
C ILE A 58 8.84 -13.06 4.42
N PRO A 59 9.60 -14.18 4.41
CA PRO A 59 11.04 -14.11 4.25
C PRO A 59 11.39 -13.35 2.97
N ALA A 60 12.30 -12.39 3.08
CA ALA A 60 12.61 -11.49 1.98
C ALA A 60 14.11 -11.28 1.83
N GLY A 61 14.51 -10.73 0.72
CA GLY A 61 15.89 -10.34 0.43
C GLY A 61 16.26 -9.00 1.08
N GLN A 62 17.11 -8.26 0.41
CA GLN A 62 17.49 -6.93 0.87
C GLN A 62 16.35 -5.92 0.66
N PRO A 63 16.19 -4.95 1.56
CA PRO A 63 15.24 -3.87 1.33
C PRO A 63 15.69 -2.99 0.16
N ILE A 64 14.72 -2.44 -0.57
CA ILE A 64 14.98 -1.38 -1.55
C ILE A 64 15.03 -0.07 -0.76
N LYS A 65 16.22 0.30 -0.40
CA LYS A 65 16.49 1.34 0.59
C LYS A 65 15.90 2.69 0.19
N ASP A 66 15.26 3.34 1.13
CA ASP A 66 14.64 4.66 0.99
C ASP A 66 13.56 4.75 -0.10
N ALA A 67 13.13 3.62 -0.65
CA ALA A 67 12.05 3.61 -1.63
C ALA A 67 10.68 3.76 -0.94
N GLN A 68 9.86 4.64 -1.51
CA GLN A 68 8.46 4.81 -1.13
C GLN A 68 7.63 4.91 -2.40
N VAL A 69 6.81 3.91 -2.66
CA VAL A 69 6.00 3.86 -3.89
C VAL A 69 4.55 3.53 -3.61
N GLN A 70 3.69 3.99 -4.51
CA GLN A 70 2.28 3.70 -4.53
C GLN A 70 1.90 3.26 -5.93
N MET A 71 1.17 2.14 -6.04
CA MET A 71 0.66 1.62 -7.29
C MET A 71 -0.80 1.21 -7.16
N GLY A 72 -1.55 1.39 -8.25
CA GLY A 72 -2.95 1.05 -8.31
C GLY A 72 -3.86 2.13 -7.76
N VAL A 73 -5.15 1.82 -7.70
CA VAL A 73 -6.19 2.74 -7.25
C VAL A 73 -7.17 2.05 -6.31
N VAL A 74 -7.75 2.84 -5.42
CA VAL A 74 -8.84 2.42 -4.54
C VAL A 74 -10.13 2.45 -5.35
N ALA A 75 -10.40 1.38 -6.09
CA ALA A 75 -11.57 1.25 -6.94
C ALA A 75 -12.07 -0.19 -6.98
N SER A 76 -13.35 -0.38 -7.25
CA SER A 76 -13.97 -1.71 -7.35
C SER A 76 -13.26 -2.58 -8.39
N GLY A 77 -12.89 -3.79 -8.00
CA GLY A 77 -12.17 -4.74 -8.86
C GLY A 77 -10.66 -4.46 -8.97
N ASP A 78 -10.14 -3.50 -8.23
CA ASP A 78 -8.73 -3.14 -8.22
C ASP A 78 -8.19 -3.10 -6.78
N MET A 79 -6.94 -2.72 -6.64
CA MET A 79 -6.26 -2.56 -5.36
C MET A 79 -5.19 -1.49 -5.43
N GLU A 80 -4.84 -0.98 -4.26
CA GLU A 80 -3.73 -0.06 -4.07
C GLU A 80 -2.63 -0.76 -3.28
N VAL A 81 -1.38 -0.58 -3.69
CA VAL A 81 -0.19 -1.11 -3.04
C VAL A 81 0.74 0.04 -2.67
N LEU A 82 1.10 0.10 -1.41
CA LEU A 82 2.12 1.01 -0.88
C LEU A 82 3.32 0.16 -0.44
N TYR A 83 4.52 0.53 -0.84
CA TYR A 83 5.75 -0.12 -0.40
C TYR A 83 6.70 0.91 0.22
N ASP A 84 7.24 0.55 1.38
CA ASP A 84 8.26 1.33 2.08
C ASP A 84 9.48 0.44 2.37
N GLY A 85 10.62 0.80 1.78
CA GLY A 85 11.87 0.08 1.91
C GLY A 85 12.64 0.44 3.18
N VAL A 86 12.11 0.07 4.33
CA VAL A 86 12.74 0.31 5.64
C VAL A 86 14.03 -0.49 5.77
N SER A 87 15.13 0.20 6.03
CA SER A 87 16.48 -0.36 5.96
C SER A 87 16.84 -1.37 7.05
N ASP A 88 16.12 -1.41 8.16
CA ASP A 88 16.36 -2.32 9.29
C ASP A 88 15.57 -3.64 9.18
N LYS A 89 14.68 -3.76 8.21
CA LYS A 89 13.87 -4.95 8.02
C LYS A 89 14.64 -6.07 7.31
N ARG A 90 14.36 -7.30 7.71
CA ARG A 90 14.89 -8.53 7.10
C ARG A 90 13.80 -9.41 6.51
N ASP A 91 12.55 -9.02 6.71
CA ASP A 91 11.38 -9.66 6.15
C ASP A 91 10.50 -8.60 5.47
N LEU A 92 9.55 -9.07 4.68
CA LEU A 92 8.49 -8.23 4.14
C LEU A 92 7.27 -8.38 5.04
N THR A 93 6.90 -7.32 5.72
CA THR A 93 5.66 -7.24 6.48
C THR A 93 4.57 -6.71 5.56
N VAL A 94 3.55 -7.52 5.29
CA VAL A 94 2.43 -7.15 4.42
C VAL A 94 1.19 -6.96 5.26
N LYS A 95 0.63 -5.77 5.21
CA LYS A 95 -0.64 -5.42 5.87
C LYS A 95 -1.71 -5.25 4.80
N ILE A 96 -2.73 -6.10 4.84
CA ILE A 96 -3.77 -6.14 3.83
C ILE A 96 -5.12 -5.81 4.45
N THR A 97 -5.82 -4.85 3.85
CA THR A 97 -7.23 -4.58 4.13
C THR A 97 -8.01 -4.93 2.87
N SER A 98 -8.94 -5.88 2.98
CA SER A 98 -9.69 -6.41 1.84
C SER A 98 -11.19 -6.32 2.06
N SER A 99 -11.92 -5.99 1.00
CA SER A 99 -13.38 -6.07 0.97
C SER A 99 -13.90 -7.51 0.81
N VAL A 100 -12.99 -8.46 0.56
CA VAL A 100 -13.32 -9.87 0.36
C VAL A 100 -13.09 -10.64 1.65
N ASP A 101 -14.12 -11.35 2.13
CA ASP A 101 -14.03 -12.19 3.33
C ASP A 101 -13.20 -13.45 3.07
N ASN A 102 -12.55 -13.94 4.13
CA ASN A 102 -11.77 -15.18 4.11
C ASN A 102 -10.67 -15.20 3.04
N SER A 103 -10.03 -14.05 2.83
CA SER A 103 -9.00 -13.88 1.80
C SER A 103 -7.58 -14.30 2.24
N ALA A 104 -7.39 -14.70 3.51
CA ALA A 104 -6.08 -15.01 4.06
C ALA A 104 -5.33 -16.08 3.28
N ALA A 105 -5.99 -17.20 2.96
CA ALA A 105 -5.38 -18.30 2.20
C ALA A 105 -5.00 -17.86 0.78
N ARG A 106 -5.83 -17.07 0.14
CA ARG A 106 -5.57 -16.50 -1.18
C ARG A 106 -4.34 -15.60 -1.18
N TRP A 107 -4.24 -14.70 -0.21
CA TRP A 107 -3.11 -13.79 -0.10
C TRP A 107 -1.81 -14.52 0.24
N SER A 108 -1.87 -15.49 1.13
CA SER A 108 -0.71 -16.33 1.44
C SER A 108 -0.20 -17.06 0.19
N ALA A 109 -1.09 -17.61 -0.62
CA ALA A 109 -0.73 -18.29 -1.87
C ALA A 109 -0.11 -17.34 -2.89
N ILE A 110 -0.65 -16.12 -3.04
CA ILE A 110 -0.11 -15.10 -3.94
C ILE A 110 1.33 -14.73 -3.54
N PHE A 111 1.57 -14.43 -2.28
CA PHE A 111 2.90 -14.03 -1.81
C PHE A 111 3.89 -15.17 -1.81
N GLU A 112 3.48 -16.38 -1.48
CA GLU A 112 4.31 -17.57 -1.58
C GLU A 112 4.79 -17.77 -3.03
N ARG A 113 3.89 -17.67 -3.99
CA ARG A 113 4.21 -17.78 -5.41
C ARG A 113 5.17 -16.69 -5.89
N LEU A 114 4.93 -15.43 -5.51
CA LEU A 114 5.81 -14.32 -5.84
C LEU A 114 7.20 -14.48 -5.25
N SER A 115 7.28 -14.95 -4.01
CA SER A 115 8.55 -15.22 -3.34
C SER A 115 9.39 -16.25 -4.08
N VAL A 116 8.77 -17.31 -4.59
CA VAL A 116 9.46 -18.37 -5.38
C VAL A 116 9.88 -17.85 -6.75
N MET A 117 9.02 -17.06 -7.41
CA MET A 117 9.25 -16.65 -8.80
C MET A 117 10.33 -15.58 -8.98
N GLN A 118 10.37 -14.60 -8.08
CA GLN A 118 11.24 -13.44 -8.27
C GLN A 118 11.97 -12.97 -7.01
N GLY A 119 11.65 -13.55 -5.87
CA GLY A 119 12.06 -13.00 -4.58
C GLY A 119 11.35 -11.69 -4.26
N LEU A 120 11.25 -11.38 -3.00
CA LEU A 120 10.58 -10.16 -2.53
C LEU A 120 11.58 -9.31 -1.75
N PRO A 121 11.51 -7.97 -1.85
CA PRO A 121 12.35 -7.09 -1.03
C PRO A 121 11.80 -7.02 0.38
N ALA A 122 12.69 -6.87 1.36
CA ALA A 122 12.29 -6.59 2.74
C ALA A 122 11.71 -5.19 2.85
N GLY A 123 10.92 -4.97 3.89
CA GLY A 123 10.28 -3.68 4.14
C GLY A 123 8.84 -3.85 4.62
N ILE A 124 8.05 -2.84 4.36
CA ILE A 124 6.62 -2.81 4.70
C ILE A 124 5.81 -2.60 3.42
N MET A 125 4.83 -3.46 3.20
CA MET A 125 3.88 -3.33 2.10
C MET A 125 2.48 -3.23 2.67
N VAL A 126 1.73 -2.23 2.24
CA VAL A 126 0.34 -1.99 2.65
C VAL A 126 -0.54 -2.14 1.42
N ILE A 127 -1.57 -2.97 1.52
CA ILE A 127 -2.49 -3.26 0.42
C ILE A 127 -3.91 -2.94 0.84
N HIS A 128 -4.58 -2.15 0.00
CA HIS A 128 -6.03 -1.94 0.07
C HIS A 128 -6.67 -2.66 -1.13
N ASP A 129 -7.34 -3.77 -0.86
CA ASP A 129 -7.96 -4.62 -1.87
C ASP A 129 -9.48 -4.40 -1.93
N PHE A 130 -9.97 -4.06 -3.10
CA PHE A 130 -11.40 -3.85 -3.38
C PHE A 130 -11.92 -4.85 -4.41
N GLY A 131 -11.55 -6.11 -4.24
CA GLY A 131 -12.01 -7.20 -5.10
C GLY A 131 -11.11 -7.45 -6.32
N ALA A 132 -9.83 -7.12 -6.23
CA ALA A 132 -8.88 -7.44 -7.28
C ALA A 132 -8.79 -8.96 -7.50
N THR A 133 -8.71 -9.36 -8.77
CA THR A 133 -8.41 -10.76 -9.10
C THR A 133 -6.97 -11.11 -8.71
N PRO A 134 -6.62 -12.40 -8.53
CA PRO A 134 -5.23 -12.79 -8.27
C PRO A 134 -4.24 -12.28 -9.33
N GLY A 135 -4.65 -12.22 -10.58
CA GLY A 135 -3.84 -11.68 -11.66
C GLY A 135 -3.58 -10.18 -11.53
N VAL A 136 -4.61 -9.40 -11.20
CA VAL A 136 -4.48 -7.95 -10.93
C VAL A 136 -3.62 -7.72 -9.71
N ALA A 137 -3.84 -8.47 -8.63
CA ALA A 137 -3.04 -8.37 -7.41
C ALA A 137 -1.54 -8.57 -7.69
N ARG A 138 -1.22 -9.61 -8.42
CA ARG A 138 0.16 -9.90 -8.82
C ARG A 138 0.79 -8.75 -9.61
N ILE A 139 0.09 -8.26 -10.65
CA ILE A 139 0.59 -7.17 -11.48
C ILE A 139 0.86 -5.92 -10.66
N ARG A 140 -0.06 -5.53 -9.75
CA ARG A 140 0.10 -4.34 -8.92
C ARG A 140 1.29 -4.45 -7.97
N ILE A 141 1.50 -5.61 -7.36
CA ILE A 141 2.65 -5.87 -6.49
C ILE A 141 3.95 -5.82 -7.29
N GLU A 142 4.00 -6.46 -8.44
CA GLU A 142 5.17 -6.42 -9.33
C GLU A 142 5.49 -4.99 -9.78
N GLN A 143 4.49 -4.21 -10.15
CA GLN A 143 4.66 -2.80 -10.53
C GLN A 143 5.23 -1.97 -9.36
N ALA A 144 4.74 -2.20 -8.13
CA ALA A 144 5.25 -1.50 -6.95
C ALA A 144 6.73 -1.82 -6.72
N ILE A 145 7.12 -3.07 -6.83
CA ILE A 145 8.51 -3.50 -6.65
C ILE A 145 9.42 -2.90 -7.74
N GLU A 146 8.99 -2.93 -9.00
CA GLU A 146 9.76 -2.35 -10.10
C GLU A 146 9.92 -0.82 -9.94
N ALA A 147 8.85 -0.12 -9.57
CA ALA A 147 8.91 1.31 -9.30
C ALA A 147 9.85 1.63 -8.13
N ALA A 148 9.88 0.80 -7.11
CA ALA A 148 10.80 0.96 -5.99
C ALA A 148 12.26 0.79 -6.42
N LYS A 149 12.54 -0.19 -7.25
CA LYS A 149 13.89 -0.41 -7.81
C LYS A 149 14.35 0.78 -8.66
N GLU A 150 13.44 1.38 -9.41
CA GLU A 150 13.74 2.59 -10.19
C GLU A 150 14.11 3.78 -9.32
N GLN A 151 13.53 3.90 -8.12
CA GLN A 151 13.89 4.96 -7.17
C GLN A 151 15.28 4.77 -6.56
N GLU A 152 15.72 3.51 -6.39
CA GLU A 152 17.04 3.20 -5.84
C GLU A 152 18.17 3.47 -6.84
N ALA A 153 17.87 3.40 -8.12
CA ALA A 153 18.84 3.54 -9.20
C ALA A 153 19.41 4.98 -9.36
#